data_dbaf9653e82584a2ed4a027115ea6ae4
#
_entry.id   dbaf9653e82584a2ed4a027115ea6ae4
#
_cell.length_a   1.000
_cell.length_b   1.000
_cell.length_c   1.000
_cell.angle_alpha   90.00
_cell.angle_beta   90.00
_cell.angle_gamma   90.00
#
_symmetry.space_group_name_H-M   'P 1'
#
loop_
_entity.id
_entity.type
_entity.pdbx_description
1 polymer ?
#
loop_
_entity_poly.entity_id
_entity_poly.type
_entity_poly.pdbx_seq_one_letter_code
_entity_poly.pdbx_strand_id
1 'polypeptide(L)'
;SWAAPYQASIAHVGGSPNALSQVRNGNYRDIDQFFNDGSYWRSRDRYAPHNVYTSGEKLDQLNSAKGYNNSEFTSFARADGKPVESPNATSVNINLSGSLYNTSYAYDKASNSYLRSMAGAPHTDREDGQITPNTVVAMEVGVEARAQNYDGYEDVKTTGSGKAYIFQNGTVATATWSKADINSPLKLTDESGKDVALNRGQTWIAAFTPGRGSVSWQ
;
A
#
# COMPACT_ATOMS: atom_id res chain seq x y z
N SER A 1 -2.46 2.97 -10.58
CA SER A 1 -2.09 1.67 -11.17
C SER A 1 -2.18 0.50 -10.18
N TRP A 2 -1.92 0.71 -8.87
CA TRP A 2 -2.06 -0.37 -7.87
C TRP A 2 -3.51 -0.79 -7.63
N ALA A 3 -4.48 0.11 -7.79
CA ALA A 3 -5.92 -0.16 -7.62
C ALA A 3 -6.59 -0.82 -8.83
N ALA A 4 -6.04 -0.60 -10.03
CA ALA A 4 -6.66 -1.08 -11.28
C ALA A 4 -6.89 -2.60 -11.33
N PRO A 5 -5.93 -3.46 -10.92
CA PRO A 5 -6.13 -4.91 -10.94
C PRO A 5 -7.23 -5.41 -10.00
N TYR A 6 -7.60 -4.60 -9.01
CA TYR A 6 -8.67 -4.94 -8.06
C TYR A 6 -10.04 -4.44 -8.53
N GLN A 7 -10.10 -3.71 -9.65
CA GLN A 7 -11.30 -2.98 -10.07
C GLN A 7 -11.88 -2.13 -8.94
N ALA A 8 -10.98 -1.60 -8.12
CA ALA A 8 -11.33 -0.84 -6.94
C ALA A 8 -11.76 0.58 -7.30
N SER A 9 -12.72 1.11 -6.56
CA SER A 9 -13.08 2.52 -6.62
C SER A 9 -12.01 3.36 -5.91
N ILE A 10 -11.67 4.50 -6.50
CA ILE A 10 -10.63 5.40 -6.00
C ILE A 10 -11.31 6.60 -5.34
N ALA A 11 -11.40 6.55 -4.01
CA ALA A 11 -11.85 7.68 -3.20
C ALA A 11 -10.68 8.64 -2.96
N HIS A 12 -10.81 9.89 -3.38
CA HIS A 12 -9.74 10.87 -3.20
C HIS A 12 -10.25 12.30 -3.06
N VAL A 13 -9.41 13.16 -2.53
CA VAL A 13 -9.64 14.60 -2.38
C VAL A 13 -8.50 15.34 -3.05
N GLY A 14 -8.70 15.70 -4.32
CA GLY A 14 -7.65 16.34 -5.11
C GLY A 14 -6.54 15.36 -5.54
N GLY A 15 -5.47 15.91 -6.07
CA GLY A 15 -4.29 15.21 -6.59
C GLY A 15 -3.47 16.12 -7.49
N SER A 16 -2.30 15.67 -7.95
CA SER A 16 -1.55 16.40 -8.97
C SER A 16 -2.35 16.47 -10.28
N PRO A 17 -2.17 17.50 -11.11
CA PRO A 17 -2.93 17.64 -12.37
C PRO A 17 -2.85 16.40 -13.25
N ASN A 18 -1.68 15.76 -13.32
CA ASN A 18 -1.52 14.53 -14.09
C ASN A 18 -2.26 13.34 -13.47
N ALA A 19 -2.19 13.16 -12.15
CA ALA A 19 -2.92 12.08 -11.46
C ALA A 19 -4.43 12.25 -11.65
N LEU A 20 -4.96 13.46 -11.48
CA LEU A 20 -6.37 13.77 -11.72
C LEU A 20 -6.77 13.49 -13.17
N SER A 21 -5.95 13.90 -14.14
CA SER A 21 -6.20 13.62 -15.55
C SER A 21 -6.26 12.12 -15.83
N GLN A 22 -5.32 11.34 -15.29
CA GLN A 22 -5.30 9.89 -15.46
C GLN A 22 -6.51 9.21 -14.85
N VAL A 23 -6.92 9.60 -13.64
CA VAL A 23 -8.04 8.97 -12.93
C VAL A 23 -9.37 9.36 -13.59
N ARG A 24 -9.56 10.62 -13.92
CA ARG A 24 -10.82 11.15 -14.50
C ARG A 24 -11.05 10.77 -15.96
N ASN A 25 -9.97 10.66 -16.74
CA ASN A 25 -10.05 10.34 -18.17
C ASN A 25 -9.67 8.88 -18.49
N GLY A 26 -9.21 8.11 -17.49
CA GLY A 26 -8.91 6.70 -17.62
C GLY A 26 -10.13 5.82 -17.29
N ASN A 27 -9.98 4.52 -17.47
CA ASN A 27 -10.99 3.53 -17.10
C ASN A 27 -10.93 3.19 -15.60
N TYR A 28 -10.85 4.22 -14.74
CA TYR A 28 -10.86 4.03 -13.30
C TYR A 28 -12.25 4.31 -12.74
N ARG A 29 -12.60 3.62 -11.67
CA ARG A 29 -13.81 3.89 -10.90
C ARG A 29 -13.55 5.07 -9.98
N ASP A 30 -13.68 6.26 -10.53
CA ASP A 30 -13.40 7.50 -9.85
C ASP A 30 -14.58 7.94 -8.97
N ILE A 31 -14.33 8.08 -7.67
CA ILE A 31 -15.27 8.59 -6.68
C ILE A 31 -14.67 9.80 -5.94
N ASP A 32 -14.18 10.76 -6.72
CA ASP A 32 -13.59 12.03 -6.28
C ASP A 32 -14.56 12.85 -5.42
N GLN A 33 -14.09 13.34 -4.29
CA GLN A 33 -14.88 14.18 -3.37
C GLN A 33 -15.42 15.44 -4.04
N PHE A 34 -14.67 16.09 -4.93
CA PHE A 34 -15.09 17.33 -5.56
C PHE A 34 -16.34 17.19 -6.44
N PHE A 35 -16.58 16.01 -7.00
CA PHE A 35 -17.75 15.72 -7.82
C PHE A 35 -18.83 14.91 -7.10
N ASN A 36 -18.58 14.49 -5.86
CA ASN A 36 -19.48 13.64 -5.07
C ASN A 36 -19.54 14.11 -3.62
N ASP A 37 -19.61 15.41 -3.40
CA ASP A 37 -19.54 16.06 -2.08
C ASP A 37 -20.57 15.54 -1.08
N GLY A 38 -21.78 15.14 -1.54
CA GLY A 38 -22.80 14.51 -0.70
C GLY A 38 -22.40 13.21 -0.04
N SER A 39 -21.39 12.50 -0.59
CA SER A 39 -20.86 11.27 -0.01
C SER A 39 -19.68 11.49 0.95
N TYR A 40 -19.30 12.73 1.18
CA TYR A 40 -18.20 13.12 2.05
C TYR A 40 -18.62 14.21 3.02
N TRP A 41 -17.84 14.41 4.06
CA TRP A 41 -18.00 15.56 4.96
C TRP A 41 -16.65 16.07 5.44
N ARG A 42 -16.62 17.30 5.96
CA ARG A 42 -15.44 17.87 6.60
C ARG A 42 -15.62 17.87 8.11
N SER A 43 -14.67 17.26 8.82
CA SER A 43 -14.60 17.36 10.27
C SER A 43 -14.18 18.77 10.68
N ARG A 44 -14.69 19.22 11.83
CA ARG A 44 -14.27 20.47 12.47
C ARG A 44 -13.10 20.28 13.43
N ASP A 45 -12.74 19.04 13.75
CA ASP A 45 -11.68 18.70 14.69
C ASP A 45 -10.28 18.81 14.08
N ARG A 46 -10.21 19.03 12.76
CA ARG A 46 -8.96 19.09 12.00
C ARG A 46 -9.02 20.21 10.96
N TYR A 47 -7.83 20.68 10.58
CA TYR A 47 -7.70 21.70 9.54
C TYR A 47 -7.65 21.08 8.13
N ALA A 48 -8.17 21.83 7.16
CA ALA A 48 -8.02 21.51 5.75
C ALA A 48 -6.52 21.49 5.36
N PRO A 49 -6.11 20.62 4.42
CA PRO A 49 -6.94 19.71 3.61
C PRO A 49 -7.22 18.35 4.28
N HIS A 50 -6.67 18.07 5.46
CA HIS A 50 -6.66 16.75 6.11
C HIS A 50 -7.90 16.51 7.00
N ASN A 51 -9.05 17.05 6.62
CA ASN A 51 -10.29 16.99 7.39
C ASN A 51 -11.50 16.47 6.61
N VAL A 52 -11.28 15.83 5.46
CA VAL A 52 -12.35 15.20 4.69
C VAL A 52 -12.47 13.74 5.08
N TYR A 53 -13.69 13.31 5.34
CA TYR A 53 -14.03 11.97 5.75
C TYR A 53 -15.21 11.45 4.92
N THR A 54 -15.38 10.13 4.95
CA THR A 54 -16.50 9.39 4.40
C THR A 54 -16.77 8.17 5.26
N SER A 55 -17.77 7.38 4.92
CA SER A 55 -18.03 6.07 5.55
C SER A 55 -18.20 5.00 4.48
N GLY A 56 -18.00 3.73 4.87
CA GLY A 56 -18.24 2.60 3.99
C GLY A 56 -19.63 2.65 3.36
N GLU A 57 -20.68 2.92 4.16
CA GLU A 57 -22.06 3.03 3.68
C GLU A 57 -22.22 4.11 2.59
N LYS A 58 -21.64 5.30 2.79
CA LYS A 58 -21.69 6.38 1.79
C LYS A 58 -20.97 6.03 0.49
N LEU A 59 -19.81 5.35 0.61
CA LEU A 59 -19.07 4.87 -0.55
C LEU A 59 -19.80 3.75 -1.28
N ASP A 60 -20.47 2.85 -0.57
CA ASP A 60 -21.28 1.78 -1.18
C ASP A 60 -22.48 2.34 -1.93
N GLN A 61 -23.16 3.32 -1.35
CA GLN A 61 -24.27 4.05 -2.02
C GLN A 61 -23.77 4.75 -3.28
N LEU A 62 -22.63 5.43 -3.21
CA LEU A 62 -22.02 6.12 -4.34
C LEU A 62 -21.59 5.15 -5.43
N ASN A 63 -20.95 4.04 -5.08
CA ASN A 63 -20.58 2.99 -6.00
C ASN A 63 -21.80 2.41 -6.72
N SER A 64 -22.87 2.10 -5.98
CA SER A 64 -24.13 1.64 -6.53
C SER A 64 -24.73 2.64 -7.52
N ALA A 65 -24.76 3.91 -7.16
CA ALA A 65 -25.29 4.98 -8.02
C ALA A 65 -24.48 5.13 -9.32
N LYS A 66 -23.18 4.81 -9.29
CA LYS A 66 -22.30 4.83 -10.48
C LYS A 66 -22.25 3.48 -11.22
N GLY A 67 -22.94 2.46 -10.76
CA GLY A 67 -22.93 1.13 -11.36
C GLY A 67 -21.67 0.30 -11.06
N TYR A 68 -20.89 0.67 -10.04
CA TYR A 68 -19.67 -0.02 -9.61
C TYR A 68 -19.99 -1.12 -8.59
N ASN A 69 -20.83 -2.09 -8.97
CA ASN A 69 -21.42 -3.04 -8.02
C ASN A 69 -20.55 -4.27 -7.77
N ASN A 70 -19.63 -4.61 -8.68
CA ASN A 70 -18.84 -5.82 -8.62
C ASN A 70 -17.36 -5.54 -8.84
N SER A 71 -16.50 -6.30 -8.19
CA SER A 71 -15.06 -6.32 -8.45
C SER A 71 -14.60 -7.75 -8.68
N GLU A 72 -13.93 -7.98 -9.81
CA GLU A 72 -13.29 -9.25 -10.12
C GLU A 72 -11.77 -9.06 -10.05
N PHE A 73 -11.11 -9.78 -9.18
CA PHE A 73 -9.67 -9.65 -8.99
C PHE A 73 -9.04 -10.96 -8.51
N THR A 74 -7.76 -11.10 -8.78
CA THR A 74 -6.93 -12.17 -8.22
C THR A 74 -6.21 -11.64 -6.98
N SER A 75 -6.44 -12.27 -5.83
CA SER A 75 -5.73 -11.96 -4.60
C SER A 75 -4.38 -12.70 -4.51
N PHE A 76 -3.52 -12.27 -3.58
CA PHE A 76 -2.35 -13.07 -3.21
C PHE A 76 -2.76 -14.44 -2.65
N ALA A 77 -1.96 -15.46 -2.93
CA ALA A 77 -2.06 -16.72 -2.22
C ALA A 77 -1.91 -16.47 -0.70
N ARG A 78 -2.77 -17.10 0.10
CA ARG A 78 -2.80 -16.92 1.57
C ARG A 78 -2.66 -18.26 2.27
N ALA A 79 -1.91 -18.25 3.38
CA ALA A 79 -1.75 -19.42 4.24
C ALA A 79 -1.82 -18.99 5.72
N ASP A 80 -2.11 -19.95 6.58
CA ASP A 80 -2.01 -19.72 8.02
C ASP A 80 -0.53 -19.80 8.42
N GLY A 81 -0.01 -18.68 8.92
CA GLY A 81 1.37 -18.59 9.41
C GLY A 81 1.50 -18.95 10.86
N LYS A 82 2.66 -19.46 11.24
CA LYS A 82 3.02 -19.72 12.63
C LYS A 82 4.35 -19.05 12.96
N PRO A 83 4.48 -18.46 14.16
CA PRO A 83 5.75 -17.93 14.62
C PRO A 83 6.84 -19.00 14.58
N VAL A 84 8.02 -18.65 14.08
CA VAL A 84 9.18 -19.55 14.19
C VAL A 84 9.75 -19.52 15.61
N GLU A 85 10.49 -20.58 15.98
CA GLU A 85 11.12 -20.64 17.28
C GLU A 85 12.24 -19.59 17.42
N SER A 86 13.07 -19.45 16.40
CA SER A 86 14.20 -18.53 16.34
C SER A 86 14.00 -17.49 15.23
N PRO A 87 13.32 -16.37 15.50
CA PRO A 87 13.13 -15.31 14.52
C PRO A 87 14.47 -14.68 14.10
N ASN A 88 14.58 -14.31 12.82
CA ASN A 88 15.73 -13.60 12.25
C ASN A 88 15.35 -12.25 11.61
N ALA A 89 14.11 -11.84 11.80
CA ALA A 89 13.58 -10.55 11.38
C ALA A 89 12.65 -9.98 12.46
N THR A 90 13.23 -9.74 13.65
CA THR A 90 12.50 -9.22 14.82
C THR A 90 12.33 -7.70 14.77
N SER A 91 13.17 -7.02 14.01
CA SER A 91 13.07 -5.59 13.74
C SER A 91 13.30 -5.36 12.26
N VAL A 92 12.41 -4.60 11.63
CA VAL A 92 12.50 -4.23 10.20
C VAL A 92 12.45 -2.71 10.10
N ASN A 93 13.37 -2.13 9.35
CA ASN A 93 13.39 -0.69 9.06
C ASN A 93 13.29 -0.47 7.55
N ILE A 94 12.37 0.37 7.12
CA ILE A 94 12.19 0.73 5.70
C ILE A 94 12.30 2.25 5.60
N ASN A 95 13.40 2.72 5.03
CA ASN A 95 13.62 4.11 4.71
C ASN A 95 13.06 4.40 3.33
N LEU A 96 12.00 5.20 3.27
CA LEU A 96 11.29 5.50 2.02
C LEU A 96 11.82 6.78 1.37
N SER A 97 12.04 7.82 2.18
CA SER A 97 12.50 9.13 1.71
C SER A 97 13.10 9.94 2.88
N GLY A 98 12.43 10.95 3.39
CA GLY A 98 12.86 11.70 4.59
C GLY A 98 12.42 11.03 5.89
N SER A 99 13.01 11.44 7.01
CA SER A 99 12.79 10.86 8.34
C SER A 99 11.32 10.80 8.78
N LEU A 100 10.48 11.74 8.31
CA LEU A 100 9.05 11.78 8.63
C LEU A 100 8.25 10.63 7.98
N TYR A 101 8.80 9.96 6.99
CA TYR A 101 8.12 8.89 6.24
C TYR A 101 8.79 7.53 6.45
N ASN A 102 9.92 7.49 7.16
CA ASN A 102 10.59 6.23 7.46
C ASN A 102 9.77 5.41 8.45
N THR A 103 9.71 4.12 8.20
CA THR A 103 8.89 3.20 8.97
C THR A 103 9.76 2.13 9.63
N SER A 104 9.34 1.70 10.80
CA SER A 104 9.91 0.55 11.48
C SER A 104 8.81 -0.41 11.93
N TYR A 105 9.19 -1.66 12.11
CA TYR A 105 8.28 -2.73 12.47
C TYR A 105 8.99 -3.62 13.50
N ALA A 106 8.39 -3.77 14.66
CA ALA A 106 8.86 -4.68 15.71
C ALA A 106 7.99 -5.94 15.71
N TYR A 107 8.62 -7.11 15.57
CA TYR A 107 7.88 -8.37 15.55
C TYR A 107 7.35 -8.72 16.94
N ASP A 108 6.07 -8.94 17.01
CA ASP A 108 5.40 -9.52 18.18
C ASP A 108 5.07 -11.00 17.91
N LYS A 109 5.79 -11.88 18.61
CA LYS A 109 5.62 -13.33 18.47
C LYS A 109 4.27 -13.81 18.97
N ALA A 110 3.69 -13.11 19.96
CA ALA A 110 2.42 -13.51 20.57
C ALA A 110 1.25 -13.35 19.59
N SER A 111 1.21 -12.24 18.88
CA SER A 111 0.18 -11.96 17.86
C SER A 111 0.58 -12.43 16.44
N ASN A 112 1.82 -12.87 16.25
CA ASN A 112 2.40 -13.18 14.95
C ASN A 112 2.25 -12.02 13.95
N SER A 113 2.56 -10.82 14.39
CA SER A 113 2.41 -9.59 13.62
C SER A 113 3.57 -8.63 13.86
N TYR A 114 3.59 -7.51 13.14
CA TYR A 114 4.62 -6.49 13.22
C TYR A 114 4.01 -5.16 13.71
N LEU A 115 4.41 -4.68 14.87
CA LEU A 115 4.02 -3.38 15.40
C LEU A 115 4.63 -2.27 14.56
N ARG A 116 3.81 -1.54 13.82
CA ARG A 116 4.27 -0.52 12.89
C ARG A 116 4.48 0.82 13.57
N SER A 117 5.64 1.44 13.32
CA SER A 117 5.95 2.82 13.70
C SER A 117 6.29 3.66 12.47
N MET A 118 6.09 4.97 12.52
CA MET A 118 6.45 5.93 11.49
C MET A 118 7.03 7.19 12.16
N ALA A 119 8.09 7.73 11.59
CA ALA A 119 8.79 8.90 12.17
C ALA A 119 9.20 8.70 13.64
N GLY A 120 9.54 7.48 14.05
CA GLY A 120 9.96 7.14 15.41
C GLY A 120 8.84 6.99 16.43
N ALA A 121 7.58 7.13 16.05
CA ALA A 121 6.41 6.96 16.92
C ALA A 121 5.48 5.82 16.43
N PRO A 122 4.72 5.17 17.33
CA PRO A 122 3.70 4.20 16.91
C PRO A 122 2.77 4.78 15.85
N HIS A 123 2.57 4.07 14.76
CA HIS A 123 1.60 4.48 13.74
C HIS A 123 0.24 3.91 14.10
N THR A 124 -0.65 4.77 14.53
CA THR A 124 -1.94 4.38 15.08
C THR A 124 -3.08 4.73 14.12
N ASP A 125 -4.03 3.82 14.02
CA ASP A 125 -5.39 4.13 13.62
C ASP A 125 -6.11 4.84 14.78
N ARG A 126 -7.08 5.68 14.46
CA ARG A 126 -7.79 6.49 15.46
C ARG A 126 -8.67 5.62 16.37
N GLU A 127 -9.22 4.54 15.86
CA GLU A 127 -10.21 3.69 16.52
C GLU A 127 -9.62 2.36 16.96
N ASP A 128 -8.73 1.78 16.12
CA ASP A 128 -8.20 0.43 16.31
C ASP A 128 -6.80 0.38 16.94
N GLY A 129 -6.21 1.55 17.27
CA GLY A 129 -4.91 1.61 17.92
C GLY A 129 -3.73 1.42 16.95
N GLN A 130 -2.64 0.79 17.39
CA GLN A 130 -1.45 0.65 16.57
C GLN A 130 -1.66 -0.32 15.41
N ILE A 131 -1.22 0.08 14.21
CA ILE A 131 -1.28 -0.76 13.01
C ILE A 131 -0.31 -1.94 13.15
N THR A 132 -0.83 -3.17 12.99
CA THR A 132 -0.10 -4.42 13.27
C THR A 132 -0.25 -5.46 12.13
N PRO A 133 0.37 -5.22 10.95
CA PRO A 133 0.26 -6.19 9.85
C PRO A 133 0.88 -7.55 10.20
N ASN A 134 0.24 -8.63 9.74
CA ASN A 134 0.78 -9.98 9.82
C ASN A 134 1.91 -10.23 8.82
N THR A 135 1.91 -9.47 7.73
CA THR A 135 2.95 -9.51 6.69
C THR A 135 3.37 -8.11 6.31
N VAL A 136 4.69 -7.89 6.22
CA VAL A 136 5.25 -6.66 5.65
C VAL A 136 6.01 -7.03 4.38
N VAL A 137 5.76 -6.31 3.30
CA VAL A 137 6.45 -6.49 2.01
C VAL A 137 7.19 -5.20 1.68
N ALA A 138 8.51 -5.26 1.57
CA ALA A 138 9.33 -4.16 1.09
C ALA A 138 9.70 -4.43 -0.39
N MET A 139 9.27 -3.55 -1.31
CA MET A 139 9.48 -3.73 -2.75
C MET A 139 10.46 -2.69 -3.30
N GLU A 140 11.48 -3.16 -4.02
CA GLU A 140 12.37 -2.30 -4.78
C GLU A 140 11.68 -1.84 -6.07
N VAL A 141 11.45 -0.55 -6.22
CA VAL A 141 10.82 0.04 -7.41
C VAL A 141 11.71 1.12 -7.99
N GLY A 142 11.68 1.26 -9.31
CA GLY A 142 12.34 2.37 -9.99
C GLY A 142 11.51 3.65 -9.92
N VAL A 143 12.16 4.79 -10.03
CA VAL A 143 11.53 6.09 -10.29
C VAL A 143 12.16 6.71 -11.52
N GLU A 144 11.35 7.45 -12.27
CA GLU A 144 11.81 8.27 -13.39
C GLU A 144 11.47 9.72 -13.07
N ALA A 145 12.45 10.60 -13.29
CA ALA A 145 12.19 12.03 -13.26
C ALA A 145 11.22 12.36 -14.40
N ARG A 146 10.13 13.04 -14.07
CA ARG A 146 9.18 13.47 -15.09
C ARG A 146 9.81 14.57 -15.94
N ALA A 147 10.03 14.27 -17.22
CA ALA A 147 10.52 15.25 -18.18
C ALA A 147 9.41 16.29 -18.44
N GLN A 148 9.79 17.57 -18.35
CA GLN A 148 9.03 18.77 -18.70
C GLN A 148 7.92 19.23 -17.74
N ASN A 149 8.11 20.42 -17.18
CA ASN A 149 7.15 21.33 -16.55
C ASN A 149 6.54 20.95 -15.19
N TYR A 150 7.05 19.93 -14.51
CA TYR A 150 6.61 19.59 -13.14
C TYR A 150 7.82 19.36 -12.24
N ASP A 151 8.53 20.44 -11.89
CA ASP A 151 9.64 20.39 -10.94
C ASP A 151 9.18 19.73 -9.63
N GLY A 152 9.86 18.64 -9.25
CA GLY A 152 9.61 17.91 -8.01
C GLY A 152 8.65 16.72 -8.10
N TYR A 153 8.07 16.41 -9.27
CA TYR A 153 7.26 15.19 -9.45
C TYR A 153 8.09 14.05 -10.03
N GLU A 154 7.87 12.86 -9.52
CA GLU A 154 8.50 11.63 -9.98
C GLU A 154 7.43 10.62 -10.37
N ASP A 155 7.71 9.83 -11.40
CA ASP A 155 6.87 8.69 -11.77
C ASP A 155 7.46 7.41 -11.19
N VAL A 156 6.76 6.83 -10.23
CA VAL A 156 7.10 5.52 -9.67
C VAL A 156 6.75 4.43 -10.67
N LYS A 157 7.70 3.57 -10.99
CA LYS A 157 7.47 2.41 -11.86
C LYS A 157 6.59 1.39 -11.14
N THR A 158 5.35 1.32 -11.55
CA THR A 158 4.34 0.44 -10.96
C THR A 158 4.11 -0.83 -11.76
N THR A 159 4.79 -0.99 -12.89
CA THR A 159 4.81 -2.18 -13.77
C THR A 159 6.24 -2.65 -13.98
N GLY A 160 6.42 -3.89 -14.40
CA GLY A 160 7.72 -4.53 -14.53
C GLY A 160 7.97 -5.56 -13.43
N SER A 161 9.19 -5.64 -12.97
CA SER A 161 9.60 -6.55 -11.90
C SER A 161 10.77 -5.98 -11.11
N GLY A 162 10.97 -6.51 -9.91
CA GLY A 162 12.06 -6.13 -9.03
C GLY A 162 12.14 -7.03 -7.81
N LYS A 163 13.12 -6.79 -6.96
CA LYS A 163 13.30 -7.52 -5.72
C LYS A 163 12.25 -7.12 -4.69
N ALA A 164 11.78 -8.08 -3.91
CA ALA A 164 10.94 -7.88 -2.75
C ALA A 164 11.48 -8.66 -1.55
N TYR A 165 11.24 -8.12 -0.36
CA TYR A 165 11.52 -8.77 0.91
C TYR A 165 10.20 -8.94 1.65
N ILE A 166 9.89 -10.17 2.03
CA ILE A 166 8.63 -10.53 2.67
C ILE A 166 8.93 -10.91 4.12
N PHE A 167 8.42 -10.12 5.04
CA PHE A 167 8.57 -10.34 6.49
C PHE A 167 7.27 -10.90 7.04
N GLN A 168 7.32 -12.11 7.56
CA GLN A 168 6.19 -12.77 8.22
C GLN A 168 6.73 -13.89 9.13
N ASN A 169 5.98 -14.25 10.16
CA ASN A 169 6.36 -15.29 11.13
C ASN A 169 7.68 -15.01 11.89
N GLY A 170 8.14 -13.76 11.91
CA GLY A 170 9.44 -13.38 12.48
C GLY A 170 10.62 -13.68 11.57
N THR A 171 10.40 -13.98 10.28
CA THR A 171 11.44 -14.28 9.30
C THR A 171 11.36 -13.36 8.08
N VAL A 172 12.40 -13.39 7.26
CA VAL A 172 12.44 -12.74 5.96
C VAL A 172 12.62 -13.75 4.86
N ALA A 173 11.88 -13.58 3.77
CA ALA A 173 12.10 -14.29 2.51
C ALA A 173 12.36 -13.26 1.40
N THR A 174 13.36 -13.54 0.54
CA THR A 174 13.56 -12.79 -0.70
C THR A 174 12.62 -13.33 -1.76
N ALA A 175 12.01 -12.43 -2.51
CA ALA A 175 11.07 -12.73 -3.59
C ALA A 175 11.30 -11.78 -4.77
N THR A 176 10.69 -12.10 -5.90
CA THR A 176 10.55 -11.20 -7.04
C THR A 176 9.10 -10.71 -7.10
N TRP A 177 8.93 -9.39 -7.08
CA TRP A 177 7.64 -8.83 -7.46
C TRP A 177 7.56 -8.68 -8.97
N SER A 178 6.37 -8.88 -9.54
CA SER A 178 6.12 -8.63 -10.97
C SER A 178 4.69 -8.15 -11.21
N LYS A 179 4.54 -7.26 -12.19
CA LYS A 179 3.27 -6.72 -12.65
C LYS A 179 3.42 -6.37 -14.13
N ALA A 180 2.83 -7.17 -15.01
CA ALA A 180 3.05 -7.09 -16.45
C ALA A 180 2.58 -5.77 -17.06
N ASP A 181 1.40 -5.30 -16.66
CA ASP A 181 0.79 -4.06 -17.11
C ASP A 181 -0.08 -3.42 -16.00
N ILE A 182 -0.74 -2.30 -16.30
CA ILE A 182 -1.51 -1.54 -15.33
C ILE A 182 -2.68 -2.33 -14.73
N ASN A 183 -3.25 -3.26 -15.48
CA ASN A 183 -4.41 -4.07 -15.07
C ASN A 183 -4.02 -5.45 -14.54
N SER A 184 -2.77 -5.87 -14.77
CA SER A 184 -2.27 -7.14 -14.29
C SER A 184 -2.12 -7.16 -12.77
N PRO A 185 -2.43 -8.27 -12.08
CA PRO A 185 -2.21 -8.38 -10.64
C PRO A 185 -0.73 -8.28 -10.28
N LEU A 186 -0.44 -7.73 -9.12
CA LEU A 186 0.88 -7.82 -8.52
C LEU A 186 1.12 -9.26 -8.06
N LYS A 187 2.23 -9.86 -8.48
CA LYS A 187 2.68 -11.18 -8.06
C LYS A 187 3.93 -11.08 -7.21
N LEU A 188 4.09 -12.01 -6.29
CA LEU A 188 5.28 -12.20 -5.47
C LEU A 188 5.69 -13.66 -5.63
N THR A 189 6.83 -13.91 -6.25
CA THR A 189 7.32 -15.26 -6.52
C THR A 189 8.66 -15.50 -5.85
N ASP A 190 8.89 -16.74 -5.40
CA ASP A 190 10.19 -17.19 -4.90
C ASP A 190 11.18 -17.43 -6.06
N GLU A 191 12.40 -17.86 -5.72
CA GLU A 191 13.47 -18.16 -6.70
C GLU A 191 13.10 -19.28 -7.69
N SER A 192 12.15 -20.14 -7.33
CA SER A 192 11.65 -21.20 -8.22
C SER A 192 10.54 -20.73 -9.16
N GLY A 193 10.09 -19.48 -9.00
CA GLY A 193 8.98 -18.89 -9.75
C GLY A 193 7.59 -19.24 -9.20
N LYS A 194 7.52 -19.86 -8.02
CA LYS A 194 6.28 -20.20 -7.35
C LYS A 194 5.75 -18.99 -6.54
N ASP A 195 4.43 -18.79 -6.54
CA ASP A 195 3.79 -17.76 -5.75
C ASP A 195 4.09 -17.94 -4.25
N VAL A 196 4.55 -16.86 -3.61
CA VAL A 196 4.75 -16.83 -2.16
C VAL A 196 3.41 -16.64 -1.48
N ALA A 197 3.02 -17.58 -0.62
CA ALA A 197 1.82 -17.43 0.20
C ALA A 197 2.09 -16.44 1.35
N LEU A 198 1.27 -15.41 1.45
CA LEU A 198 1.30 -14.45 2.55
C LEU A 198 0.43 -14.93 3.71
N ASN A 199 0.80 -14.57 4.93
CA ASN A 199 -0.05 -14.85 6.09
C ASN A 199 -1.45 -14.23 5.90
N ARG A 200 -2.48 -14.95 6.38
CA ARG A 200 -3.82 -14.37 6.50
C ARG A 200 -3.77 -13.16 7.43
N GLY A 201 -4.64 -12.21 7.19
CA GLY A 201 -4.71 -10.96 7.93
C GLY A 201 -4.14 -9.78 7.16
N GLN A 202 -3.74 -8.75 7.87
CA GLN A 202 -3.31 -7.49 7.29
C GLN A 202 -1.92 -7.62 6.61
N THR A 203 -1.79 -7.07 5.41
CA THR A 203 -0.52 -6.98 4.69
C THR A 203 -0.18 -5.52 4.43
N TRP A 204 1.01 -5.10 4.85
CA TRP A 204 1.55 -3.79 4.54
C TRP A 204 2.59 -3.88 3.43
N ILE A 205 2.36 -3.21 2.31
CA ILE A 205 3.31 -3.15 1.20
C ILE A 205 3.95 -1.77 1.17
N ALA A 206 5.27 -1.72 1.24
CA ALA A 206 6.07 -0.51 1.14
C ALA A 206 6.98 -0.58 -0.09
N ALA A 207 6.84 0.40 -0.99
CA ALA A 207 7.71 0.52 -2.15
C ALA A 207 8.81 1.54 -1.87
N PHE A 208 10.06 1.19 -2.12
CA PHE A 208 11.20 2.07 -1.97
C PHE A 208 12.11 2.02 -3.20
N THR A 209 12.86 3.08 -3.44
CA THR A 209 13.78 3.17 -4.58
C THR A 209 15.21 2.96 -4.09
N PRO A 210 15.92 1.93 -4.56
CA PRO A 210 17.33 1.71 -4.22
C PRO A 210 18.18 2.96 -4.48
N GLY A 211 19.09 3.26 -3.56
CA GLY A 211 19.92 4.47 -3.60
C GLY A 211 19.28 5.73 -3.02
N ARG A 212 17.96 5.75 -2.85
CA ARG A 212 17.22 6.82 -2.13
C ARG A 212 16.61 6.30 -0.85
N GLY A 213 16.13 5.07 -0.87
CA GLY A 213 15.59 4.35 0.26
C GLY A 213 16.35 3.04 0.50
N SER A 214 16.02 2.37 1.59
CA SER A 214 16.65 1.11 1.97
C SER A 214 15.74 0.28 2.86
N VAL A 215 16.01 -1.01 2.92
CA VAL A 215 15.44 -1.92 3.90
C VAL A 215 16.56 -2.58 4.70
N SER A 216 16.36 -2.73 5.99
CA SER A 216 17.26 -3.49 6.89
C SER A 216 16.46 -4.21 7.96
N TRP A 217 17.02 -5.28 8.49
CA TRP A 217 16.38 -6.10 9.53
C TRP A 217 17.41 -6.79 10.42
N GLN A 218 16.96 -7.24 11.56
CA GLN A 218 17.73 -8.05 12.52
C GLN A 218 16.80 -8.98 13.32
#